data_03257b70277e2b0dcd9d0fbc33e39dae
#
_entry.id   03257b70277e2b0dcd9d0fbc33e39dae
#
_cell.length_a   1.000
_cell.length_b   1.000
_cell.length_c   1.000
_cell.angle_alpha   90.00
_cell.angle_beta   90.00
_cell.angle_gamma   90.00
#
_symmetry.space_group_name_H-M   'P 1'
#
loop_
_entity.id
_entity.type
_entity.pdbx_description
1 polymer ?
#
loop_
_entity_poly.entity_id
_entity_poly.type
_entity_poly.pdbx_seq_one_letter_code
_entity_poly.pdbx_strand_id
1 'polypeptide(L)'
;MMIKMCLLAAVLLSPMTLSATTLEVSQAYARATPPNAVTSAVFATISNHDNQDHSIVAALTPAAGKAELHDVITEGDMMKMRQVTSFKLPAGGSLQLKPGSFHIMLFDLPQPLMAGMNIEVELQLENGDHYRFDAPVKKVMAGMHQH
;
A
#
# COMPACT_ATOMS: atom_id res chain seq x y z
N MET A 1 47.49 44.02 -27.37
CA MET A 1 47.10 42.58 -27.40
C MET A 1 46.12 42.33 -26.28
N MET A 2 44.89 42.18 -26.63
CA MET A 2 43.85 41.82 -25.64
C MET A 2 43.67 40.31 -25.65
N ILE A 3 43.98 39.67 -24.53
CA ILE A 3 43.71 38.25 -24.33
C ILE A 3 42.29 38.14 -23.82
N LYS A 4 41.41 37.66 -24.68
CA LYS A 4 40.05 37.30 -24.24
C LYS A 4 40.08 35.97 -23.50
N MET A 5 40.03 36.01 -22.18
CA MET A 5 39.78 34.81 -21.39
C MET A 5 38.33 34.41 -21.57
N CYS A 6 38.09 33.34 -22.31
CA CYS A 6 36.80 32.66 -22.29
C CYS A 6 36.68 31.88 -20.97
N LEU A 7 35.85 32.39 -20.05
CA LEU A 7 35.45 31.59 -18.91
C LEU A 7 34.43 30.53 -19.42
N LEU A 8 34.91 29.29 -19.52
CA LEU A 8 34.01 28.15 -19.68
C LEU A 8 33.37 27.90 -18.35
N ALA A 9 32.13 28.30 -18.22
CA ALA A 9 31.29 27.88 -17.09
C ALA A 9 30.96 26.40 -17.29
N ALA A 10 31.63 25.52 -16.57
CA ALA A 10 31.26 24.12 -16.48
C ALA A 10 29.97 24.02 -15.66
N VAL A 11 28.86 23.81 -16.34
CA VAL A 11 27.61 23.46 -15.70
C VAL A 11 27.76 22.01 -15.24
N LEU A 12 28.00 21.85 -13.95
CA LEU A 12 27.95 20.53 -13.30
C LEU A 12 26.48 20.12 -13.23
N LEU A 13 26.04 19.34 -14.21
CA LEU A 13 24.78 18.61 -14.08
C LEU A 13 25.00 17.52 -13.04
N SER A 14 24.56 17.79 -11.82
CA SER A 14 24.47 16.73 -10.82
C SER A 14 23.41 15.73 -11.27
N PRO A 15 23.74 14.44 -11.37
CA PRO A 15 22.71 13.45 -11.66
C PRO A 15 21.72 13.45 -10.51
N MET A 16 20.47 13.79 -10.82
CA MET A 16 19.36 13.53 -9.89
C MET A 16 19.21 12.02 -9.81
N THR A 17 19.69 11.45 -8.72
CA THR A 17 19.37 10.07 -8.41
C THR A 17 17.89 10.02 -8.06
N LEU A 18 17.08 9.59 -9.02
CA LEU A 18 15.73 9.16 -8.72
C LEU A 18 15.86 7.96 -7.77
N SER A 19 15.44 8.17 -6.51
CA SER A 19 15.27 7.08 -5.57
C SER A 19 14.18 6.17 -6.13
N ALA A 20 14.57 5.10 -6.82
CA ALA A 20 13.64 4.10 -7.29
C ALA A 20 13.00 3.46 -6.06
N THR A 21 11.66 3.53 -5.98
CA THR A 21 10.90 2.83 -4.95
C THR A 21 11.18 1.34 -5.11
N THR A 22 11.71 0.71 -4.08
CA THR A 22 12.09 -0.70 -4.08
C THR A 22 10.92 -1.62 -3.77
N LEU A 23 9.74 -1.05 -3.46
CA LEU A 23 8.52 -1.81 -3.27
C LEU A 23 7.80 -2.01 -4.60
N GLU A 24 7.18 -3.18 -4.73
CA GLU A 24 6.27 -3.49 -5.82
C GLU A 24 4.95 -3.96 -5.23
N VAL A 25 3.86 -3.38 -5.68
CA VAL A 25 2.50 -3.79 -5.29
C VAL A 25 1.82 -4.39 -6.51
N SER A 26 1.34 -5.62 -6.36
CA SER A 26 0.64 -6.35 -7.41
C SER A 26 -0.65 -6.92 -6.87
N GLN A 27 -1.59 -7.23 -7.78
CA GLN A 27 -2.88 -7.85 -7.46
C GLN A 27 -3.68 -7.07 -6.42
N ALA A 28 -3.53 -5.74 -6.40
CA ALA A 28 -4.23 -4.89 -5.45
C ALA A 28 -5.72 -4.79 -5.79
N TYR A 29 -6.55 -4.84 -4.78
CA TYR A 29 -7.97 -4.55 -4.91
C TYR A 29 -8.56 -4.13 -3.57
N ALA A 30 -9.64 -3.35 -3.64
CA ALA A 30 -10.48 -3.02 -2.50
C ALA A 30 -11.80 -3.77 -2.62
N ARG A 31 -12.38 -4.15 -1.49
CA ARG A 31 -13.66 -4.87 -1.48
C ARG A 31 -14.80 -3.89 -1.71
N ALA A 32 -15.66 -4.18 -2.70
CA ALA A 32 -16.90 -3.46 -2.90
C ALA A 32 -17.83 -3.65 -1.69
N THR A 33 -18.62 -2.63 -1.38
CA THR A 33 -19.46 -2.61 -0.17
C THR A 33 -20.95 -2.47 -0.52
N PRO A 34 -21.84 -2.97 0.35
CA PRO A 34 -23.25 -2.62 0.29
C PRO A 34 -23.47 -1.11 0.50
N PRO A 35 -24.64 -0.56 0.09
CA PRO A 35 -24.88 0.88 0.11
C PRO A 35 -24.69 1.58 1.45
N ASN A 36 -24.91 0.91 2.57
CA ASN A 36 -24.81 1.52 3.90
C ASN A 36 -23.58 1.07 4.69
N ALA A 37 -22.65 0.36 4.06
CA ALA A 37 -21.45 -0.09 4.75
C ALA A 37 -20.49 1.08 4.95
N VAL A 38 -19.88 1.15 6.14
CA VAL A 38 -18.93 2.19 6.52
C VAL A 38 -17.50 1.65 6.61
N THR A 39 -17.30 0.37 6.34
CA THR A 39 -15.98 -0.30 6.38
C THR A 39 -15.73 -1.11 5.13
N SER A 40 -14.47 -1.25 4.78
CA SER A 40 -14.00 -2.12 3.70
C SER A 40 -12.58 -2.59 4.00
N ALA A 41 -11.98 -3.30 3.06
CA ALA A 41 -10.60 -3.78 3.20
C ALA A 41 -9.88 -3.70 1.87
N VAL A 42 -8.54 -3.52 1.95
CA VAL A 42 -7.65 -3.54 0.80
C VAL A 42 -6.72 -4.73 0.90
N PHE A 43 -6.55 -5.42 -0.20
CA PHE A 43 -5.70 -6.59 -0.35
C PHE A 43 -4.72 -6.37 -1.48
N ALA A 44 -3.53 -6.93 -1.35
CA ALA A 44 -2.48 -6.80 -2.35
C ALA A 44 -1.34 -7.77 -2.03
N THR A 45 -0.47 -7.99 -3.00
CA THR A 45 0.83 -8.60 -2.76
C THR A 45 1.88 -7.49 -2.80
N ILE A 46 2.65 -7.35 -1.72
CA ILE A 46 3.67 -6.32 -1.57
C ILE A 46 5.02 -6.99 -1.52
N SER A 47 5.88 -6.67 -2.46
CA SER A 47 7.22 -7.24 -2.57
C SER A 47 8.28 -6.19 -2.25
N ASN A 48 9.28 -6.57 -1.47
CA ASN A 48 10.42 -5.74 -1.14
C ASN A 48 11.62 -6.19 -1.96
N HIS A 49 11.98 -5.40 -2.97
CA HIS A 49 13.12 -5.69 -3.85
C HIS A 49 14.42 -5.04 -3.37
N ASP A 50 14.39 -4.43 -2.19
CA ASP A 50 15.59 -3.87 -1.57
C ASP A 50 16.41 -4.97 -0.87
N ASN A 51 17.67 -4.66 -0.61
CA ASN A 51 18.56 -5.51 0.19
C ASN A 51 18.45 -5.22 1.70
N GLN A 52 17.53 -4.37 2.10
CA GLN A 52 17.24 -4.02 3.49
C GLN A 52 15.81 -4.39 3.85
N ASP A 53 15.62 -4.80 5.11
CA ASP A 53 14.29 -5.02 5.66
C ASP A 53 13.55 -3.68 5.77
N HIS A 54 12.26 -3.71 5.47
CA HIS A 54 11.38 -2.57 5.65
C HIS A 54 10.16 -2.97 6.48
N SER A 55 9.46 -1.97 6.99
CA SER A 55 8.18 -2.14 7.66
C SER A 55 7.20 -1.10 7.15
N ILE A 56 5.97 -1.52 6.88
CA ILE A 56 4.87 -0.60 6.61
C ILE A 56 4.27 -0.24 7.97
N VAL A 57 4.20 1.06 8.28
CA VAL A 57 3.76 1.53 9.58
C VAL A 57 2.42 2.26 9.53
N ALA A 58 1.95 2.62 8.33
CA ALA A 58 0.65 3.26 8.16
C ALA A 58 0.14 3.10 6.74
N ALA A 59 -1.15 3.24 6.58
CA ALA A 59 -1.82 3.32 5.29
C ALA A 59 -2.80 4.49 5.30
N LEU A 60 -2.94 5.15 4.17
CA LEU A 60 -3.82 6.29 3.97
C LEU A 60 -4.57 6.15 2.65
N THR A 61 -5.79 6.63 2.61
CA THR A 61 -6.57 6.71 1.38
C THR A 61 -7.59 7.84 1.50
N PRO A 62 -7.81 8.62 0.42
CA PRO A 62 -8.90 9.59 0.43
C PRO A 62 -10.29 8.94 0.42
N ALA A 63 -10.39 7.65 0.15
CA ALA A 63 -11.66 6.92 0.10
C ALA A 63 -12.21 6.56 1.48
N ALA A 64 -11.45 6.73 2.56
CA ALA A 64 -11.85 6.40 3.92
C ALA A 64 -11.38 7.47 4.90
N GLY A 65 -12.12 7.65 5.99
CA GLY A 65 -11.70 8.57 7.05
C GLY A 65 -10.52 8.04 7.85
N LYS A 66 -10.37 6.71 7.89
CA LYS A 66 -9.26 6.07 8.61
C LYS A 66 -8.89 4.75 7.94
N ALA A 67 -7.60 4.45 7.88
CA ALA A 67 -7.10 3.15 7.46
C ALA A 67 -6.16 2.59 8.54
N GLU A 68 -6.25 1.30 8.79
CA GLU A 68 -5.45 0.61 9.79
C GLU A 68 -4.85 -0.67 9.22
N LEU A 69 -3.70 -1.06 9.77
CA LEU A 69 -3.07 -2.33 9.47
C LEU A 69 -3.66 -3.39 10.40
N HIS A 70 -4.18 -4.46 9.84
CA HIS A 70 -4.84 -5.52 10.60
C HIS A 70 -4.28 -6.89 10.26
N ASP A 71 -4.39 -7.76 11.23
CA ASP A 71 -4.07 -9.18 11.16
C ASP A 71 -5.29 -9.98 11.61
N VAL A 72 -5.30 -11.25 11.29
CA VAL A 72 -6.32 -12.19 11.78
C VAL A 72 -5.64 -13.25 12.62
N ILE A 73 -6.10 -13.40 13.84
CA ILE A 73 -5.62 -14.45 14.75
C ILE A 73 -6.73 -15.46 14.99
N THR A 74 -6.33 -16.70 15.24
CA THR A 74 -7.25 -17.78 15.59
C THR A 74 -7.12 -18.09 17.07
N GLU A 75 -8.22 -18.00 17.80
CA GLU A 75 -8.33 -18.40 19.20
C GLU A 75 -9.38 -19.50 19.31
N GLY A 76 -8.94 -20.75 19.50
CA GLY A 76 -9.85 -21.90 19.46
C GLY A 76 -10.52 -22.01 18.10
N ASP A 77 -11.84 -21.98 18.05
CA ASP A 77 -12.63 -22.02 16.82
C ASP A 77 -13.00 -20.65 16.28
N MET A 78 -12.50 -19.55 16.91
CA MET A 78 -12.83 -18.20 16.53
C MET A 78 -11.67 -17.52 15.83
N MET A 79 -12.02 -16.81 14.74
CA MET A 79 -11.10 -15.91 14.05
C MET A 79 -11.41 -14.48 14.45
N LYS A 80 -10.38 -13.75 14.88
CA LYS A 80 -10.50 -12.36 15.31
C LYS A 80 -9.55 -11.47 14.54
N MET A 81 -10.06 -10.33 14.07
CA MET A 81 -9.23 -9.27 13.53
C MET A 81 -8.64 -8.45 14.67
N ARG A 82 -7.39 -8.05 14.52
CA ARG A 82 -6.74 -7.12 15.45
C ARG A 82 -5.88 -6.15 14.71
N GLN A 83 -5.79 -4.92 15.23
CA GLN A 83 -4.86 -3.94 14.71
C GLN A 83 -3.43 -4.30 15.07
N VAL A 84 -2.52 -4.13 14.11
CA VAL A 84 -1.08 -4.27 14.32
C VAL A 84 -0.39 -2.95 14.02
N THR A 85 0.80 -2.75 14.58
CA THR A 85 1.54 -1.50 14.43
C THR A 85 2.34 -1.44 13.14
N SER A 86 2.62 -2.59 12.54
CA SER A 86 3.39 -2.64 11.30
C SER A 86 3.21 -3.96 10.58
N PHE A 87 3.47 -3.93 9.27
CA PHE A 87 3.68 -5.11 8.45
C PHE A 87 5.17 -5.24 8.15
N LYS A 88 5.77 -6.36 8.46
CA LYS A 88 7.19 -6.63 8.19
C LYS A 88 7.39 -7.05 6.73
N LEU A 89 8.35 -6.41 6.07
CA LEU A 89 8.77 -6.72 4.70
C LEU A 89 10.26 -7.05 4.70
N PRO A 90 10.65 -8.32 4.90
CA PRO A 90 12.04 -8.69 4.85
C PRO A 90 12.67 -8.39 3.48
N ALA A 91 13.99 -8.14 3.47
CA ALA A 91 14.75 -7.91 2.24
C ALA A 91 14.53 -9.06 1.25
N GLY A 92 14.16 -8.73 0.01
CA GLY A 92 13.88 -9.72 -1.02
C GLY A 92 12.61 -10.54 -0.80
N GLY A 93 11.85 -10.26 0.26
CA GLY A 93 10.63 -10.97 0.61
C GLY A 93 9.37 -10.30 0.11
N SER A 94 8.24 -10.97 0.27
CA SER A 94 6.93 -10.43 -0.05
C SER A 94 5.94 -10.73 1.06
N LEU A 95 4.92 -9.86 1.15
CA LEU A 95 3.80 -10.00 2.06
C LEU A 95 2.52 -10.06 1.25
N GLN A 96 1.70 -11.06 1.49
CA GLN A 96 0.40 -11.17 0.86
C GLN A 96 -0.70 -10.71 1.81
N LEU A 97 -1.38 -9.62 1.44
CA LEU A 97 -2.59 -9.17 2.11
C LEU A 97 -3.78 -9.87 1.43
N LYS A 98 -4.49 -10.70 2.18
CA LYS A 98 -5.59 -11.50 1.66
C LYS A 98 -6.68 -11.70 2.71
N PRO A 99 -7.92 -12.01 2.30
CA PRO A 99 -8.98 -12.33 3.26
C PRO A 99 -8.56 -13.44 4.21
N GLY A 100 -8.84 -13.24 5.51
CA GLY A 100 -8.45 -14.19 6.56
C GLY A 100 -7.00 -14.05 7.03
N SER A 101 -6.26 -13.07 6.55
CA SER A 101 -4.87 -12.83 6.88
C SER A 101 -4.63 -11.33 7.08
N PHE A 102 -3.40 -10.87 6.86
CA PHE A 102 -3.09 -9.44 6.88
C PHE A 102 -3.94 -8.67 5.88
N HIS A 103 -4.38 -7.49 6.25
CA HIS A 103 -5.14 -6.60 5.36
C HIS A 103 -5.08 -5.16 5.85
N ILE A 104 -5.39 -4.23 4.97
CA ILE A 104 -5.61 -2.83 5.34
C ILE A 104 -7.10 -2.65 5.53
N MET A 105 -7.50 -2.33 6.76
CA MET A 105 -8.90 -2.10 7.09
C MET A 105 -9.25 -0.64 6.91
N LEU A 106 -10.34 -0.37 6.18
CA LEU A 106 -10.84 0.97 5.94
C LEU A 106 -12.06 1.24 6.82
N PHE A 107 -12.06 2.40 7.48
CA PHE A 107 -13.14 2.84 8.35
C PHE A 107 -13.66 4.20 7.88
N ASP A 108 -14.87 4.51 8.29
CA ASP A 108 -15.49 5.81 8.03
C ASP A 108 -15.53 6.13 6.53
N LEU A 109 -16.06 5.20 5.74
CA LEU A 109 -16.24 5.42 4.31
C LEU A 109 -17.28 6.52 4.10
N PRO A 110 -16.93 7.67 3.46
CA PRO A 110 -17.92 8.72 3.17
C PRO A 110 -18.90 8.30 2.08
N GLN A 111 -18.51 7.34 1.25
CA GLN A 111 -19.33 6.80 0.17
C GLN A 111 -19.10 5.29 0.07
N PRO A 112 -20.11 4.53 -0.39
CA PRO A 112 -19.90 3.11 -0.69
C PRO A 112 -18.83 2.92 -1.75
N LEU A 113 -18.07 1.84 -1.64
CA LEU A 113 -17.13 1.44 -2.68
C LEU A 113 -17.84 0.53 -3.67
N MET A 114 -17.97 1.00 -4.90
CA MET A 114 -18.67 0.30 -5.95
C MET A 114 -17.69 -0.40 -6.89
N ALA A 115 -18.03 -1.62 -7.30
CA ALA A 115 -17.22 -2.34 -8.29
C ALA A 115 -17.01 -1.50 -9.55
N GLY A 116 -15.78 -1.47 -10.04
CA GLY A 116 -15.37 -0.63 -11.18
C GLY A 116 -14.74 0.70 -10.79
N MET A 117 -14.87 1.11 -9.52
CA MET A 117 -14.14 2.28 -9.00
C MET A 117 -12.67 1.93 -8.76
N ASN A 118 -11.83 2.95 -8.75
CA ASN A 118 -10.44 2.85 -8.29
C ASN A 118 -10.25 3.73 -7.07
N ILE A 119 -9.52 3.25 -6.08
CA ILE A 119 -9.09 4.08 -4.96
C ILE A 119 -7.57 4.13 -4.91
N GLU A 120 -7.03 5.27 -4.51
CA GLU A 120 -5.62 5.44 -4.27
C GLU A 120 -5.30 5.08 -2.82
N VAL A 121 -4.26 4.28 -2.62
CA VAL A 121 -3.78 3.90 -1.29
C VAL A 121 -2.31 4.30 -1.18
N GLU A 122 -1.96 4.94 -0.07
CA GLU A 122 -0.59 5.30 0.24
C GLU A 122 -0.11 4.47 1.42
N LEU A 123 1.05 3.83 1.25
CA LEU A 123 1.74 3.13 2.30
C LEU A 123 2.88 4.00 2.83
N GLN A 124 3.03 4.06 4.14
CA GLN A 124 4.14 4.75 4.79
C GLN A 124 5.08 3.72 5.41
N LEU A 125 6.36 3.87 5.13
CA LEU A 125 7.40 3.00 5.67
C LEU A 125 8.04 3.64 6.90
N GLU A 126 8.71 2.83 7.70
CA GLU A 126 9.38 3.25 8.94
C GLU A 126 10.48 4.30 8.71
N ASN A 127 11.08 4.32 7.51
CA ASN A 127 12.13 5.28 7.15
C ASN A 127 11.59 6.62 6.64
N GLY A 128 10.25 6.78 6.59
CA GLY A 128 9.59 7.97 6.09
C GLY A 128 9.25 7.93 4.61
N ASP A 129 9.63 6.88 3.88
CA ASP A 129 9.25 6.72 2.49
C ASP A 129 7.76 6.45 2.34
N HIS A 130 7.21 6.90 1.22
CA HIS A 130 5.81 6.72 0.87
C HIS A 130 5.73 5.95 -0.45
N TYR A 131 4.76 5.06 -0.55
CA TYR A 131 4.47 4.34 -1.78
C TYR A 131 2.97 4.42 -2.07
N ARG A 132 2.60 4.85 -3.27
CA ARG A 132 1.20 4.97 -3.69
C ARG A 132 0.88 3.91 -4.74
N PHE A 133 -0.31 3.35 -4.63
CA PHE A 133 -0.81 2.42 -5.63
C PHE A 133 -2.32 2.58 -5.78
N ASP A 134 -2.84 2.14 -6.92
CA ASP A 134 -4.27 2.09 -7.18
C ASP A 134 -4.81 0.72 -6.84
N ALA A 135 -5.95 0.69 -6.15
CA ALA A 135 -6.69 -0.52 -5.84
C ALA A 135 -8.05 -0.46 -6.55
N PRO A 136 -8.25 -1.25 -7.61
CA PRO A 136 -9.57 -1.36 -8.21
C PRO A 136 -10.55 -2.00 -7.22
N VAL A 137 -11.75 -1.45 -7.15
CA VAL A 137 -12.80 -1.99 -6.30
C VAL A 137 -13.44 -3.18 -6.99
N LYS A 138 -13.43 -4.32 -6.32
CA LYS A 138 -13.97 -5.57 -6.84
C LYS A 138 -15.02 -6.13 -5.90
N LYS A 139 -16.06 -6.67 -6.51
CA LYS A 139 -17.09 -7.38 -5.77
C LYS A 139 -16.57 -8.79 -5.44
N VAL A 140 -16.46 -9.08 -4.15
CA VAL A 140 -16.14 -10.42 -3.68
C VAL A 140 -17.44 -11.08 -3.29
N MET A 141 -17.86 -12.08 -4.03
CA MET A 141 -19.10 -12.81 -3.76
C MET A 141 -18.86 -13.89 -2.70
N ALA A 142 -19.75 -13.96 -1.71
CA ALA A 142 -19.80 -15.11 -0.82
C ALA A 142 -20.01 -16.38 -1.66
N GLY A 143 -19.12 -17.36 -1.55
CA GLY A 143 -19.15 -18.56 -2.35
C GLY A 143 -18.15 -18.62 -3.50
N MET A 144 -17.41 -17.54 -3.76
CA MET A 144 -16.23 -17.59 -4.63
C MET A 144 -15.03 -18.24 -3.94
N HIS A 145 -15.17 -18.68 -2.72
CA HIS A 145 -14.25 -19.60 -2.08
C HIS A 145 -14.43 -20.97 -2.69
N GLN A 146 -14.09 -21.08 -3.91
CA GLN A 146 -14.27 -22.36 -4.53
C GLN A 146 -13.14 -23.27 -4.15
N HIS A 147 -13.48 -24.19 -3.50
CA HIS A 147 -13.00 -25.49 -3.23
C HIS A 147 -11.93 -25.98 -4.17
#